data_35edb61303ec4d5e40f56213efe8eafe
#
_entry.id   35edb61303ec4d5e40f56213efe8eafe
#
_cell.length_a   1.000
_cell.length_b   1.000
_cell.length_c   1.000
_cell.angle_alpha   90.00
_cell.angle_beta   90.00
_cell.angle_gamma   90.00
#
_symmetry.space_group_name_H-M   'P 1'
#
loop_
_entity.id
_entity.type
_entity.pdbx_description
1 polymer ?
#
loop_
_entity_poly.entity_id
_entity_poly.type
_entity_poly.pdbx_seq_one_letter_code
_entity_poly.pdbx_strand_id
1 'polypeptide(L)'
;MSDHTERVWRAGPATLVVVSAFTLAAAVIVPVLAYLIYRNGSAPWLPALLILLTVLALLYAWRFGFHPRLRVTDQNVEIINPFRRHSFAWNDITVIAPGENGLLIGSDDDAAEAWCIQKSNFASRRGRATRADRIANQLLDVVELYDPPFEIEESELRIRRARPDESRLLARLERAASEAALVHIFPPEQYPYPAAAIVQRWRHVLRNRLMRAYLLELSDGPIGYVAFDGDTVHHLGVVPEQTRRGYGSELLEFACAEIYAGGAREAYCWVLADNHVARAFYRAVGWTETGERQSSEYPPHPQSLQMMRRNPHAPRRSL
;
A
#
# COMPACT_ATOMS: atom_id res chain seq x y z
N MET A 1 -18.85 -19.45 15.25
CA MET A 1 -19.57 -19.51 13.96
C MET A 1 -19.82 -18.07 13.56
N SER A 2 -18.85 -17.45 12.90
CA SER A 2 -18.93 -16.06 12.48
C SER A 2 -19.60 -15.99 11.12
N ASP A 3 -20.52 -15.07 11.00
CA ASP A 3 -21.34 -14.77 9.83
C ASP A 3 -20.40 -14.43 8.64
N HIS A 4 -20.23 -15.38 7.73
CA HIS A 4 -19.34 -15.27 6.57
C HIS A 4 -20.01 -14.40 5.51
N THR A 5 -19.87 -13.10 5.63
CA THR A 5 -20.48 -12.14 4.70
C THR A 5 -19.60 -11.95 3.48
N GLU A 6 -20.03 -12.52 2.37
CA GLU A 6 -19.53 -12.17 1.04
C GLU A 6 -19.58 -10.65 0.84
N ARG A 7 -18.43 -10.02 0.50
CA ARG A 7 -18.35 -8.59 0.20
C ARG A 7 -18.18 -8.37 -1.29
N VAL A 8 -18.99 -7.46 -1.83
CA VAL A 8 -18.95 -7.12 -3.26
C VAL A 8 -18.78 -5.61 -3.42
N TRP A 9 -17.73 -5.19 -4.09
CA TRP A 9 -17.54 -3.80 -4.51
C TRP A 9 -17.85 -3.64 -5.99
N ARG A 10 -18.58 -2.58 -6.32
CA ARG A 10 -18.94 -2.18 -7.68
C ARG A 10 -18.37 -0.79 -7.97
N ALA A 11 -18.60 -0.28 -9.19
CA ALA A 11 -18.28 1.09 -9.54
C ALA A 11 -18.80 2.10 -8.50
N GLY A 12 -18.07 3.18 -8.30
CA GLY A 12 -18.43 4.20 -7.32
C GLY A 12 -19.79 4.85 -7.61
N PRO A 13 -20.49 5.38 -6.60
CA PRO A 13 -21.82 5.96 -6.78
C PRO A 13 -21.84 7.09 -7.82
N ALA A 14 -20.82 7.94 -7.88
CA ALA A 14 -20.70 8.99 -8.88
C ALA A 14 -20.63 8.41 -10.31
N THR A 15 -19.84 7.36 -10.53
CA THR A 15 -19.74 6.67 -11.83
C THR A 15 -21.08 6.04 -12.21
N LEU A 16 -21.75 5.37 -11.26
CA LEU A 16 -23.05 4.74 -11.50
C LEU A 16 -24.12 5.79 -11.82
N VAL A 17 -24.16 6.93 -11.14
CA VAL A 17 -25.10 8.03 -11.43
C VAL A 17 -24.86 8.56 -12.83
N VAL A 18 -23.63 8.86 -13.22
CA VAL A 18 -23.30 9.37 -14.56
C VAL A 18 -23.69 8.35 -15.64
N VAL A 19 -23.32 7.08 -15.48
CA VAL A 19 -23.65 6.02 -16.44
C VAL A 19 -25.18 5.84 -16.52
N SER A 20 -25.90 5.82 -15.40
CA SER A 20 -27.36 5.68 -15.36
C SER A 20 -28.05 6.87 -16.02
N ALA A 21 -27.61 8.10 -15.73
CA ALA A 21 -28.20 9.32 -16.34
C ALA A 21 -28.00 9.32 -17.87
N PHE A 22 -26.79 8.96 -18.32
CA PHE A 22 -26.47 8.88 -19.75
C PHE A 22 -27.28 7.78 -20.46
N THR A 23 -27.40 6.59 -19.85
CA THR A 23 -28.19 5.49 -20.43
C THR A 23 -29.68 5.82 -20.48
N LEU A 24 -30.22 6.45 -19.44
CA LEU A 24 -31.61 6.88 -19.41
C LEU A 24 -31.89 7.95 -20.47
N ALA A 25 -31.00 8.95 -20.57
CA ALA A 25 -31.11 9.99 -21.60
C ALA A 25 -31.07 9.39 -23.01
N ALA A 26 -30.15 8.48 -23.30
CA ALA A 26 -30.05 7.78 -24.57
C ALA A 26 -31.31 6.95 -24.87
N ALA A 27 -31.82 6.23 -23.88
CA ALA A 27 -32.99 5.38 -24.01
C ALA A 27 -34.30 6.16 -24.30
N VAL A 28 -34.36 7.45 -23.94
CA VAL A 28 -35.54 8.32 -24.21
C VAL A 28 -35.32 9.14 -25.45
N ILE A 29 -34.19 9.86 -25.55
CA ILE A 29 -33.98 10.86 -26.62
C ILE A 29 -33.85 10.18 -27.98
N VAL A 30 -33.11 9.06 -28.07
CA VAL A 30 -32.83 8.45 -29.37
C VAL A 30 -34.07 7.81 -30.02
N PRO A 31 -34.96 7.07 -29.32
CA PRO A 31 -36.22 6.62 -29.88
C PRO A 31 -37.17 7.77 -30.34
N VAL A 32 -37.20 8.86 -29.57
CA VAL A 32 -37.97 10.05 -29.95
C VAL A 32 -37.43 10.65 -31.27
N LEU A 33 -36.12 10.82 -31.37
CA LEU A 33 -35.49 11.31 -32.62
C LEU A 33 -35.72 10.35 -33.77
N ALA A 34 -35.58 9.05 -33.56
CA ALA A 34 -35.84 8.03 -34.54
C ALA A 34 -37.28 8.07 -35.07
N TYR A 35 -38.28 8.27 -34.16
CA TYR A 35 -39.69 8.43 -34.52
C TYR A 35 -39.93 9.69 -35.34
N LEU A 36 -39.34 10.84 -34.97
CA LEU A 36 -39.50 12.12 -35.69
C LEU A 36 -38.91 12.03 -37.11
N ILE A 37 -37.74 11.37 -37.27
CA ILE A 37 -37.13 11.15 -38.58
C ILE A 37 -37.98 10.21 -39.45
N TYR A 38 -38.51 9.14 -38.85
CA TYR A 38 -39.40 8.21 -39.54
C TYR A 38 -40.65 8.91 -40.06
N ARG A 39 -41.28 9.73 -39.21
CA ARG A 39 -42.49 10.50 -39.56
C ARG A 39 -42.26 11.49 -40.70
N ASN A 40 -41.07 12.09 -40.80
CA ASN A 40 -40.73 13.04 -41.86
C ASN A 40 -40.34 12.40 -43.20
N GLY A 41 -40.26 11.06 -43.27
CA GLY A 41 -39.98 10.34 -44.50
C GLY A 41 -38.58 10.49 -45.08
N SER A 42 -37.68 11.20 -44.38
CA SER A 42 -36.29 11.39 -44.79
C SER A 42 -35.44 10.20 -44.30
N ALA A 43 -34.86 9.45 -45.22
CA ALA A 43 -33.97 8.30 -44.94
C ALA A 43 -34.59 7.20 -44.05
N PRO A 44 -35.41 6.29 -44.60
CA PRO A 44 -36.21 5.30 -43.86
C PRO A 44 -35.35 4.27 -43.08
N TRP A 45 -34.08 4.14 -43.42
CA TRP A 45 -33.10 3.27 -42.71
C TRP A 45 -32.50 3.88 -41.45
N LEU A 46 -32.50 5.23 -41.32
CA LEU A 46 -31.83 5.95 -40.24
C LEU A 46 -32.43 5.65 -38.84
N PRO A 47 -33.78 5.55 -38.66
CA PRO A 47 -34.33 5.11 -37.38
C PRO A 47 -33.86 3.74 -36.90
N ALA A 48 -33.76 2.78 -37.78
CA ALA A 48 -33.26 1.44 -37.47
C ALA A 48 -31.79 1.46 -37.02
N LEU A 49 -30.96 2.26 -37.69
CA LEU A 49 -29.56 2.47 -37.32
C LEU A 49 -29.45 3.13 -35.93
N LEU A 50 -30.25 4.17 -35.65
CA LEU A 50 -30.23 4.86 -34.35
C LEU A 50 -30.64 3.93 -33.22
N ILE A 51 -31.68 3.11 -33.42
CA ILE A 51 -32.10 2.08 -32.44
C ILE A 51 -30.99 1.08 -32.21
N LEU A 52 -30.35 0.57 -33.26
CA LEU A 52 -29.22 -0.35 -33.15
C LEU A 52 -28.07 0.25 -32.35
N LEU A 53 -27.66 1.47 -32.66
CA LEU A 53 -26.60 2.19 -31.93
C LEU A 53 -26.97 2.41 -30.47
N THR A 54 -28.24 2.69 -30.17
CA THR A 54 -28.71 2.82 -28.79
C THR A 54 -28.61 1.50 -28.04
N VAL A 55 -29.05 0.40 -28.63
CA VAL A 55 -28.93 -0.93 -28.02
C VAL A 55 -27.45 -1.26 -27.76
N LEU A 56 -26.57 -1.01 -28.73
CA LEU A 56 -25.13 -1.23 -28.56
C LEU A 56 -24.56 -0.32 -27.45
N ALA A 57 -24.98 0.93 -27.35
CA ALA A 57 -24.55 1.84 -26.30
C ALA A 57 -25.04 1.40 -24.91
N LEU A 58 -26.27 0.91 -24.80
CA LEU A 58 -26.83 0.37 -23.57
C LEU A 58 -26.09 -0.93 -23.12
N LEU A 59 -25.81 -1.81 -24.07
CA LEU A 59 -25.04 -3.03 -23.81
C LEU A 59 -23.59 -2.67 -23.38
N TYR A 60 -22.99 -1.68 -24.02
CA TYR A 60 -21.66 -1.17 -23.64
C TYR A 60 -21.70 -0.57 -22.22
N ALA A 61 -22.66 0.28 -21.92
CA ALA A 61 -22.80 0.90 -20.60
C ALA A 61 -23.02 -0.17 -19.50
N TRP A 62 -23.87 -1.18 -19.78
CA TRP A 62 -24.04 -2.32 -18.87
C TRP A 62 -22.73 -3.10 -18.69
N ARG A 63 -22.04 -3.42 -19.78
CA ARG A 63 -20.83 -4.24 -19.78
C ARG A 63 -19.65 -3.57 -19.07
N PHE A 64 -19.49 -2.26 -19.21
CA PHE A 64 -18.37 -1.51 -18.66
C PHE A 64 -18.72 -0.75 -17.36
N GLY A 65 -19.96 -0.34 -17.18
CA GLY A 65 -20.39 0.44 -16.01
C GLY A 65 -20.92 -0.42 -14.86
N PHE A 66 -21.77 -1.40 -15.15
CA PHE A 66 -22.49 -2.17 -14.12
C PHE A 66 -21.94 -3.58 -13.90
N HIS A 67 -21.36 -4.19 -14.92
CA HIS A 67 -20.86 -5.56 -14.83
C HIS A 67 -19.58 -5.72 -13.99
N PRO A 68 -18.58 -4.81 -14.07
CA PRO A 68 -17.35 -4.95 -13.34
C PRO A 68 -17.58 -4.90 -11.82
N ARG A 69 -16.99 -5.86 -11.11
CA ARG A 69 -17.09 -5.96 -9.66
C ARG A 69 -15.89 -6.70 -9.08
N LEU A 70 -15.56 -6.37 -7.86
CA LEU A 70 -14.65 -7.10 -7.00
C LEU A 70 -15.50 -7.87 -5.98
N ARG A 71 -15.34 -9.17 -5.94
CA ARG A 71 -16.03 -10.07 -5.03
C ARG A 71 -15.01 -10.70 -4.09
N VAL A 72 -15.31 -10.68 -2.82
CA VAL A 72 -14.46 -11.24 -1.78
C VAL A 72 -15.25 -12.32 -1.06
N THR A 73 -14.67 -13.50 -1.00
CA THR A 73 -15.17 -14.65 -0.27
C THR A 73 -14.17 -15.08 0.79
N ASP A 74 -14.52 -16.03 1.62
CA ASP A 74 -13.61 -16.58 2.62
C ASP A 74 -12.39 -17.29 2.02
N GLN A 75 -12.47 -17.75 0.77
CA GLN A 75 -11.41 -18.53 0.14
C GLN A 75 -10.60 -17.73 -0.89
N ASN A 76 -11.22 -16.76 -1.56
CA ASN A 76 -10.60 -16.06 -2.68
C ASN A 76 -11.11 -14.64 -2.89
N VAL A 77 -10.35 -13.91 -3.69
CA VAL A 77 -10.73 -12.62 -4.26
C VAL A 77 -10.95 -12.80 -5.76
N GLU A 78 -12.15 -12.45 -6.23
CA GLU A 78 -12.53 -12.52 -7.63
C GLU A 78 -12.62 -11.13 -8.24
N ILE A 79 -11.86 -10.87 -9.31
CA ILE A 79 -11.94 -9.67 -10.13
C ILE A 79 -12.76 -10.00 -11.38
N ILE A 80 -13.91 -9.36 -11.52
CA ILE A 80 -14.79 -9.51 -12.68
C ILE A 80 -14.74 -8.20 -13.45
N ASN A 81 -13.95 -8.19 -14.52
CA ASN A 81 -13.84 -7.11 -15.49
C ASN A 81 -14.76 -7.36 -16.71
N PRO A 82 -14.92 -6.40 -17.63
CA PRO A 82 -15.80 -6.57 -18.79
C PRO A 82 -15.54 -7.82 -19.62
N PHE A 83 -14.29 -8.24 -19.80
CA PHE A 83 -13.92 -9.36 -20.69
C PHE A 83 -13.16 -10.48 -19.99
N ARG A 84 -12.67 -10.26 -18.78
CA ARG A 84 -11.83 -11.23 -18.07
C ARG A 84 -12.29 -11.37 -16.62
N ARG A 85 -12.11 -12.58 -16.10
CA ARG A 85 -12.31 -12.90 -14.68
C ARG A 85 -11.02 -13.50 -14.16
N HIS A 86 -10.54 -12.97 -13.04
CA HIS A 86 -9.39 -13.49 -12.31
C HIS A 86 -9.85 -13.88 -10.91
N SER A 87 -9.25 -14.93 -10.37
CA SER A 87 -9.52 -15.42 -9.02
C SER A 87 -8.18 -15.71 -8.36
N PHE A 88 -7.94 -15.11 -7.22
CA PHE A 88 -6.73 -15.28 -6.42
C PHE A 88 -7.11 -15.85 -5.06
N ALA A 89 -6.52 -16.99 -4.67
CA ALA A 89 -6.64 -17.46 -3.30
C ALA A 89 -5.92 -16.50 -2.33
N TRP A 90 -6.41 -16.37 -1.11
CA TRP A 90 -5.84 -15.42 -0.15
C TRP A 90 -4.33 -15.65 0.09
N ASN A 91 -3.92 -16.92 0.18
CA ASN A 91 -2.52 -17.31 0.40
C ASN A 91 -1.59 -16.97 -0.78
N ASP A 92 -2.16 -16.86 -1.99
CA ASP A 92 -1.37 -16.61 -3.21
C ASP A 92 -1.23 -15.10 -3.50
N ILE A 93 -2.03 -14.25 -2.83
CA ILE A 93 -2.02 -12.82 -3.08
C ILE A 93 -0.74 -12.20 -2.53
N THR A 94 0.10 -11.68 -3.42
CA THR A 94 1.35 -11.01 -3.10
C THR A 94 1.31 -9.51 -3.34
N VAL A 95 0.32 -9.01 -4.11
CA VAL A 95 0.13 -7.59 -4.41
C VAL A 95 -1.31 -7.18 -4.20
N ILE A 96 -1.53 -6.13 -3.40
CA ILE A 96 -2.76 -5.34 -3.39
C ILE A 96 -2.35 -3.87 -3.35
N ALA A 97 -2.65 -3.13 -4.41
CA ALA A 97 -2.27 -1.72 -4.49
C ALA A 97 -3.18 -0.93 -5.44
N PRO A 98 -3.33 0.39 -5.25
CA PRO A 98 -3.95 1.25 -6.24
C PRO A 98 -3.14 1.26 -7.54
N GLY A 99 -3.70 0.73 -8.63
CA GLY A 99 -3.13 0.73 -9.97
C GLY A 99 -3.52 1.97 -10.78
N GLU A 100 -3.15 1.98 -12.06
CA GLU A 100 -3.48 3.08 -12.98
C GLU A 100 -4.98 3.10 -13.34
N ASN A 101 -5.55 1.93 -13.65
CA ASN A 101 -6.93 1.78 -14.13
C ASN A 101 -7.88 1.22 -13.06
N GLY A 102 -7.35 0.86 -11.88
CA GLY A 102 -8.16 0.27 -10.83
C GLY A 102 -7.36 -0.18 -9.61
N LEU A 103 -7.91 -1.09 -8.84
CA LEU A 103 -7.20 -1.75 -7.76
C LEU A 103 -6.45 -2.96 -8.30
N LEU A 104 -5.13 -2.94 -8.25
CA LEU A 104 -4.26 -4.04 -8.64
C LEU A 104 -4.26 -5.11 -7.55
N ILE A 105 -4.54 -6.35 -7.92
CA ILE A 105 -4.43 -7.54 -7.07
C ILE A 105 -3.69 -8.60 -7.88
N GLY A 106 -2.73 -9.26 -7.27
CA GLY A 106 -1.95 -10.27 -7.97
C GLY A 106 -1.19 -11.21 -7.05
N SER A 107 -0.72 -12.29 -7.66
CA SER A 107 0.25 -13.25 -7.15
C SER A 107 1.63 -12.99 -7.76
N ASP A 108 2.59 -13.88 -7.51
CA ASP A 108 3.92 -13.78 -8.13
C ASP A 108 3.87 -14.05 -9.64
N ASP A 109 2.89 -14.83 -10.12
CA ASP A 109 2.77 -15.28 -11.50
C ASP A 109 1.71 -14.53 -12.32
N ASP A 110 0.68 -13.95 -11.68
CA ASP A 110 -0.44 -13.28 -12.36
C ASP A 110 -0.91 -12.06 -11.58
N ALA A 111 -1.37 -11.03 -12.29
CA ALA A 111 -1.91 -9.82 -11.69
C ALA A 111 -3.04 -9.24 -12.54
N ALA A 112 -4.05 -8.69 -11.88
CA ALA A 112 -5.19 -8.05 -12.53
C ALA A 112 -5.64 -6.78 -11.81
N GLU A 113 -6.10 -5.80 -12.57
CA GLU A 113 -6.70 -4.57 -12.02
C GLU A 113 -8.23 -4.70 -11.97
N ALA A 114 -8.83 -4.42 -10.82
CA ALA A 114 -10.28 -4.35 -10.64
C ALA A 114 -10.79 -2.97 -11.09
N TRP A 115 -11.27 -2.85 -12.31
CA TRP A 115 -11.70 -1.58 -12.95
C TRP A 115 -12.87 -0.90 -12.24
N CYS A 116 -13.65 -1.62 -11.45
CA CYS A 116 -14.73 -1.04 -10.64
C CYS A 116 -14.25 -0.16 -9.48
N ILE A 117 -12.97 -0.21 -9.13
CA ILE A 117 -12.37 0.52 -8.01
C ILE A 117 -11.30 1.46 -8.56
N GLN A 118 -11.72 2.62 -9.05
CA GLN A 118 -10.82 3.59 -9.64
C GLN A 118 -10.22 4.54 -8.59
N LYS A 119 -8.98 4.94 -8.83
CA LYS A 119 -8.28 5.98 -8.08
C LYS A 119 -8.80 7.36 -8.50
N SER A 120 -9.24 8.16 -7.54
CA SER A 120 -9.62 9.54 -7.82
C SER A 120 -8.36 10.41 -7.96
N ASN A 121 -8.03 10.82 -9.19
CA ASN A 121 -6.90 11.71 -9.47
C ASN A 121 -6.97 13.03 -8.68
N PHE A 122 -8.19 13.54 -8.43
CA PHE A 122 -8.41 14.78 -7.68
C PHE A 122 -8.09 14.60 -6.18
N ALA A 123 -8.52 13.49 -5.58
CA ALA A 123 -8.22 13.19 -4.18
C ALA A 123 -6.73 12.88 -3.99
N SER A 124 -6.15 12.11 -4.91
CA SER A 124 -4.71 11.76 -4.90
C SER A 124 -3.81 13.01 -4.98
N ARG A 125 -4.14 13.97 -5.87
CA ARG A 125 -3.37 15.24 -5.99
C ARG A 125 -3.43 16.11 -4.72
N ARG A 126 -4.44 15.92 -3.86
CA ARG A 126 -4.59 16.62 -2.58
C ARG A 126 -4.07 15.81 -1.40
N GLY A 127 -3.36 14.71 -1.63
CA GLY A 127 -2.83 13.85 -0.58
C GLY A 127 -3.89 13.13 0.27
N ARG A 128 -5.15 13.03 -0.22
CA ARG A 128 -6.22 12.35 0.51
C ARG A 128 -6.33 10.89 0.07
N ALA A 129 -6.56 10.01 1.03
CA ALA A 129 -6.82 8.60 0.75
C ALA A 129 -8.00 8.43 -0.21
N THR A 130 -7.78 7.74 -1.32
CA THR A 130 -8.81 7.46 -2.33
C THR A 130 -9.67 6.27 -1.90
N ARG A 131 -10.75 6.00 -2.64
CA ARG A 131 -11.55 4.78 -2.43
C ARG A 131 -10.70 3.52 -2.66
N ALA A 132 -9.79 3.54 -3.64
CA ALA A 132 -8.90 2.43 -3.94
C ALA A 132 -7.94 2.16 -2.76
N ASP A 133 -7.37 3.20 -2.15
CA ASP A 133 -6.50 3.06 -0.98
C ASP A 133 -7.24 2.41 0.20
N ARG A 134 -8.47 2.85 0.49
CA ARG A 134 -9.27 2.28 1.59
C ARG A 134 -9.63 0.82 1.37
N ILE A 135 -10.01 0.45 0.15
CA ILE A 135 -10.34 -0.96 -0.16
C ILE A 135 -9.08 -1.81 -0.16
N ALA A 136 -7.95 -1.29 -0.67
CA ALA A 136 -6.67 -1.98 -0.60
C ALA A 136 -6.29 -2.31 0.86
N ASN A 137 -6.39 -1.33 1.75
CA ASN A 137 -6.10 -1.54 3.17
C ASN A 137 -7.06 -2.57 3.81
N GLN A 138 -8.38 -2.50 3.53
CA GLN A 138 -9.33 -3.49 4.02
C GLN A 138 -9.04 -4.92 3.54
N LEU A 139 -8.57 -5.09 2.30
CA LEU A 139 -8.19 -6.40 1.77
C LEU A 139 -6.89 -6.89 2.38
N LEU A 140 -5.94 -6.01 2.65
CA LEU A 140 -4.69 -6.37 3.33
C LEU A 140 -4.96 -6.82 4.78
N ASP A 141 -5.87 -6.15 5.49
CA ASP A 141 -6.31 -6.59 6.83
C ASP A 141 -6.88 -8.03 6.78
N VAL A 142 -7.59 -8.40 5.71
CA VAL A 142 -8.10 -9.77 5.52
C VAL A 142 -6.97 -10.73 5.17
N VAL A 143 -6.06 -10.35 4.28
CA VAL A 143 -4.89 -11.18 3.92
C VAL A 143 -4.04 -11.50 5.16
N GLU A 144 -3.88 -10.53 6.07
CA GLU A 144 -3.15 -10.74 7.33
C GLU A 144 -3.78 -11.86 8.19
N LEU A 145 -5.09 -12.08 8.12
CA LEU A 145 -5.78 -13.17 8.83
C LEU A 145 -5.49 -14.57 8.24
N TYR A 146 -5.11 -14.63 6.96
CA TYR A 146 -4.80 -15.88 6.25
C TYR A 146 -3.29 -16.22 6.21
N ASP A 147 -2.42 -15.29 6.63
CA ASP A 147 -1.01 -15.62 6.82
C ASP A 147 -0.89 -16.64 7.96
N PRO A 148 -0.22 -17.78 7.75
CA PRO A 148 -0.03 -18.75 8.83
C PRO A 148 0.73 -18.10 9.99
N PRO A 149 0.39 -18.44 11.25
CA PRO A 149 1.17 -17.99 12.38
C PRO A 149 2.61 -18.44 12.21
N PHE A 150 3.54 -17.57 12.53
CA PHE A 150 4.97 -17.86 12.43
C PHE A 150 5.33 -18.85 13.54
N GLU A 151 5.58 -20.12 13.19
CA GLU A 151 6.09 -21.12 14.13
C GLU A 151 7.57 -20.87 14.38
N ILE A 152 7.94 -20.59 15.63
CA ILE A 152 9.32 -20.38 16.08
C ILE A 152 9.69 -21.53 17.01
N GLU A 153 10.80 -22.20 16.68
CA GLU A 153 11.49 -23.04 17.65
C GLU A 153 11.99 -22.19 18.82
N GLU A 154 11.95 -22.71 20.07
CA GLU A 154 12.48 -22.05 21.25
C GLU A 154 13.90 -21.56 20.98
N SER A 155 14.07 -20.27 20.77
CA SER A 155 15.37 -19.66 20.48
C SER A 155 15.58 -18.39 21.26
N GLU A 156 16.81 -18.21 21.69
CA GLU A 156 17.35 -16.96 22.23
C GLU A 156 17.14 -15.80 21.24
N LEU A 157 17.25 -14.57 21.71
CA LEU A 157 17.24 -13.36 20.88
C LEU A 157 18.09 -13.55 19.61
N ARG A 158 17.49 -13.33 18.45
CA ARG A 158 18.14 -13.56 17.16
C ARG A 158 17.91 -12.41 16.20
N ILE A 159 18.98 -11.94 15.58
CA ILE A 159 18.91 -11.06 14.41
C ILE A 159 19.17 -11.90 13.16
N ARG A 160 18.22 -11.96 12.24
CA ARG A 160 18.36 -12.67 10.97
C ARG A 160 18.00 -11.82 9.78
N ARG A 161 18.55 -12.16 8.63
CA ARG A 161 18.17 -11.50 7.38
C ARG A 161 16.71 -11.82 7.03
N ALA A 162 15.95 -10.79 6.63
CA ALA A 162 14.60 -10.95 6.14
C ALA A 162 14.60 -11.66 4.77
N ARG A 163 13.64 -12.57 4.56
CA ARG A 163 13.47 -13.30 3.32
C ARG A 163 12.70 -12.48 2.28
N PRO A 164 12.83 -12.76 0.98
CA PRO A 164 12.12 -12.04 -0.08
C PRO A 164 10.59 -12.07 0.03
N ASP A 165 10.02 -13.10 0.64
CA ASP A 165 8.59 -13.32 0.84
C ASP A 165 8.02 -12.63 2.10
N GLU A 166 8.87 -12.04 2.96
CA GLU A 166 8.46 -11.46 4.25
C GLU A 166 8.04 -9.98 4.17
N SER A 167 7.72 -9.46 2.99
CA SER A 167 7.30 -8.07 2.84
C SER A 167 6.07 -7.69 3.65
N ARG A 168 5.11 -8.62 3.82
CA ARG A 168 3.91 -8.42 4.63
C ARG A 168 4.23 -8.43 6.12
N LEU A 169 5.08 -9.35 6.56
CA LEU A 169 5.55 -9.42 7.95
C LEU A 169 6.21 -8.11 8.36
N LEU A 170 7.14 -7.60 7.54
CA LEU A 170 7.80 -6.31 7.77
C LEU A 170 6.80 -5.16 7.80
N ALA A 171 5.80 -5.16 6.91
CA ALA A 171 4.76 -4.14 6.90
C ALA A 171 3.86 -4.19 8.16
N ARG A 172 3.54 -5.38 8.68
CA ARG A 172 2.82 -5.54 9.96
C ARG A 172 3.60 -4.99 11.14
N LEU A 173 4.88 -5.34 11.24
CA LEU A 173 5.75 -4.83 12.30
C LEU A 173 5.89 -3.31 12.23
N GLU A 174 6.04 -2.76 11.04
CA GLU A 174 6.10 -1.32 10.83
C GLU A 174 4.79 -0.64 11.18
N ARG A 175 3.64 -1.22 10.79
CA ARG A 175 2.33 -0.70 11.16
C ARG A 175 2.18 -0.60 12.67
N ALA A 176 2.47 -1.68 13.39
CA ALA A 176 2.37 -1.72 14.84
C ALA A 176 3.26 -0.65 15.50
N ALA A 177 4.52 -0.53 15.06
CA ALA A 177 5.45 0.45 15.57
C ALA A 177 5.04 1.90 15.23
N SER A 178 4.53 2.13 14.01
CA SER A 178 4.22 3.46 13.49
C SER A 178 2.90 4.01 14.03
N GLU A 179 1.83 3.22 14.07
CA GLU A 179 0.52 3.66 14.58
C GLU A 179 0.61 4.10 16.03
N ALA A 180 1.38 3.40 16.86
CA ALA A 180 1.59 3.79 18.25
C ALA A 180 2.44 5.07 18.41
N ALA A 181 3.46 5.24 17.56
CA ALA A 181 4.45 6.33 17.71
C ALA A 181 4.06 7.62 16.98
N LEU A 182 3.29 7.55 15.89
CA LEU A 182 3.11 8.65 14.95
C LEU A 182 1.67 9.17 14.84
N VAL A 183 0.75 8.72 15.69
CA VAL A 183 -0.67 9.15 15.67
C VAL A 183 -0.84 10.67 15.71
N HIS A 184 0.04 11.38 16.41
CA HIS A 184 0.01 12.84 16.53
C HIS A 184 0.49 13.57 15.26
N ILE A 185 1.24 12.89 14.38
CA ILE A 185 1.71 13.41 13.09
C ILE A 185 0.75 13.00 11.97
N PHE A 186 0.24 11.76 12.04
CA PHE A 186 -0.67 11.15 11.07
C PHE A 186 -1.97 10.71 11.77
N PRO A 187 -2.88 11.64 12.10
CA PRO A 187 -4.18 11.26 12.66
C PRO A 187 -4.93 10.30 11.72
N PRO A 188 -5.35 9.10 12.19
CA PRO A 188 -5.89 8.04 11.31
C PRO A 188 -7.15 8.44 10.54
N GLU A 189 -7.96 9.35 11.09
CA GLU A 189 -9.17 9.86 10.44
C GLU A 189 -8.86 10.67 9.18
N GLN A 190 -7.70 11.34 9.14
CA GLN A 190 -7.26 12.18 8.03
C GLN A 190 -6.26 11.48 7.14
N TYR A 191 -5.35 10.72 7.75
CA TYR A 191 -4.23 10.03 7.10
C TYR A 191 -4.20 8.57 7.53
N PRO A 192 -5.10 7.72 7.02
CA PRO A 192 -5.10 6.30 7.34
C PRO A 192 -3.78 5.67 6.89
N TYR A 193 -3.32 4.69 7.68
CA TYR A 193 -2.07 3.99 7.39
C TYR A 193 -2.08 3.41 5.96
N PRO A 194 -1.07 3.72 5.12
CA PRO A 194 -1.07 3.34 3.71
C PRO A 194 -0.55 1.90 3.50
N ALA A 195 -1.19 0.91 4.11
CA ALA A 195 -0.72 -0.48 4.20
C ALA A 195 -0.27 -1.05 2.84
N ALA A 196 -1.06 -0.83 1.77
CA ALA A 196 -0.73 -1.31 0.43
C ALA A 196 0.61 -0.75 -0.10
N ALA A 197 0.84 0.56 0.09
CA ALA A 197 2.07 1.21 -0.34
C ALA A 197 3.28 0.72 0.48
N ILE A 198 3.07 0.49 1.78
CA ILE A 198 4.11 -0.02 2.67
C ILE A 198 4.53 -1.44 2.29
N VAL A 199 3.59 -2.34 2.02
CA VAL A 199 3.91 -3.70 1.54
C VAL A 199 4.70 -3.65 0.23
N GLN A 200 4.32 -2.79 -0.72
CA GLN A 200 5.07 -2.62 -1.97
C GLN A 200 6.47 -2.07 -1.74
N ARG A 201 6.63 -1.10 -0.85
CA ARG A 201 7.93 -0.56 -0.47
C ARG A 201 8.83 -1.67 0.10
N TRP A 202 8.33 -2.48 1.05
CA TRP A 202 9.08 -3.60 1.61
C TRP A 202 9.46 -4.64 0.56
N ARG A 203 8.56 -4.93 -0.39
CA ARG A 203 8.87 -5.81 -1.51
C ARG A 203 10.02 -5.25 -2.37
N HIS A 204 10.01 -3.93 -2.64
CA HIS A 204 11.10 -3.27 -3.34
C HIS A 204 12.42 -3.36 -2.55
N VAL A 205 12.38 -3.08 -1.24
CA VAL A 205 13.54 -3.20 -0.34
C VAL A 205 14.13 -4.61 -0.38
N LEU A 206 13.29 -5.64 -0.24
CA LEU A 206 13.74 -7.03 -0.21
C LEU A 206 14.31 -7.54 -1.56
N ARG A 207 13.88 -6.97 -2.68
CA ARG A 207 14.40 -7.30 -4.02
C ARG A 207 15.64 -6.49 -4.41
N ASN A 208 15.87 -5.36 -3.76
CA ASN A 208 17.02 -4.51 -4.05
C ASN A 208 18.30 -5.11 -3.44
N ARG A 209 19.28 -5.44 -4.29
CA ARG A 209 20.55 -6.04 -3.85
C ARG A 209 21.42 -5.12 -2.99
N LEU A 210 21.22 -3.81 -3.08
CA LEU A 210 21.94 -2.83 -2.27
C LEU A 210 21.34 -2.67 -0.89
N MET A 211 20.05 -3.00 -0.72
CA MET A 211 19.35 -2.94 0.56
C MET A 211 19.54 -4.22 1.35
N ARG A 212 19.71 -4.06 2.65
CA ARG A 212 19.78 -5.16 3.61
C ARG A 212 18.71 -4.96 4.66
N ALA A 213 17.82 -5.93 4.82
CA ALA A 213 16.75 -5.91 5.80
C ALA A 213 16.90 -7.10 6.76
N TYR A 214 16.73 -6.84 8.04
CA TYR A 214 16.87 -7.85 9.11
C TYR A 214 15.67 -7.76 10.06
N LEU A 215 15.33 -8.91 10.63
CA LEU A 215 14.34 -9.08 11.68
C LEU A 215 15.03 -9.38 12.99
N LEU A 216 14.51 -8.83 14.09
CA LEU A 216 14.84 -9.21 15.46
C LEU A 216 13.72 -10.11 15.98
N GLU A 217 14.07 -11.30 16.40
CA GLU A 217 13.13 -12.34 16.84
C GLU A 217 13.42 -12.74 18.30
N LEU A 218 12.33 -12.96 19.04
CA LEU A 218 12.32 -13.69 20.31
C LEU A 218 11.66 -15.05 20.09
N SER A 219 11.60 -15.86 21.14
CA SER A 219 10.88 -17.15 21.14
C SER A 219 9.45 -17.05 20.60
N ASP A 220 8.76 -15.93 20.85
CA ASP A 220 7.37 -15.72 20.48
C ASP A 220 7.21 -15.07 19.08
N GLY A 221 8.30 -14.81 18.38
CA GLY A 221 8.28 -14.28 17.02
C GLY A 221 9.05 -12.99 16.80
N PRO A 222 8.93 -12.43 15.59
CA PRO A 222 9.60 -11.20 15.22
C PRO A 222 8.99 -10.00 15.95
N ILE A 223 9.86 -9.23 16.60
CA ILE A 223 9.48 -8.07 17.43
C ILE A 223 10.03 -6.75 16.90
N GLY A 224 10.93 -6.80 15.92
CA GLY A 224 11.54 -5.61 15.39
C GLY A 224 12.21 -5.84 14.04
N TYR A 225 12.56 -4.76 13.39
CA TYR A 225 13.18 -4.78 12.08
C TYR A 225 14.13 -3.61 11.90
N VAL A 226 15.12 -3.79 11.00
CA VAL A 226 15.97 -2.73 10.50
C VAL A 226 16.27 -2.95 9.02
N ALA A 227 16.27 -1.87 8.23
CA ALA A 227 16.71 -1.92 6.84
C ALA A 227 17.66 -0.74 6.56
N PHE A 228 18.75 -1.03 5.85
CA PHE A 228 19.82 -0.09 5.57
C PHE A 228 20.52 -0.44 4.25
N ASP A 229 21.25 0.50 3.71
CA ASP A 229 22.17 0.32 2.58
C ASP A 229 23.57 0.82 2.93
N GLY A 230 24.35 1.25 1.94
CA GLY A 230 25.77 1.60 2.05
C GLY A 230 26.16 2.40 3.30
N ASP A 231 25.39 3.46 3.65
CA ASP A 231 25.65 4.34 4.80
C ASP A 231 24.39 4.80 5.53
N THR A 232 23.19 4.41 5.06
CA THR A 232 21.93 4.96 5.54
C THR A 232 21.01 3.89 6.12
N VAL A 233 20.55 4.12 7.36
CA VAL A 233 19.47 3.36 7.99
C VAL A 233 18.16 3.98 7.54
N HIS A 234 17.41 3.25 6.71
CA HIS A 234 16.15 3.70 6.11
C HIS A 234 14.94 3.41 7.00
N HIS A 235 14.94 2.22 7.62
CA HIS A 235 13.83 1.76 8.44
C HIS A 235 14.34 1.10 9.72
N LEU A 236 13.75 1.47 10.84
CA LEU A 236 14.00 0.86 12.16
C LEU A 236 12.71 0.93 12.98
N GLY A 237 12.29 -0.20 13.52
CA GLY A 237 11.12 -0.25 14.41
C GLY A 237 11.14 -1.45 15.31
N VAL A 238 10.46 -1.31 16.45
CA VAL A 238 10.19 -2.37 17.44
C VAL A 238 8.72 -2.28 17.80
N VAL A 239 8.03 -3.41 17.90
CA VAL A 239 6.61 -3.44 18.30
C VAL A 239 6.40 -2.78 19.66
N PRO A 240 5.23 -2.12 19.89
CA PRO A 240 5.00 -1.31 21.11
C PRO A 240 5.23 -2.08 22.40
N GLU A 241 4.85 -3.35 22.46
CA GLU A 241 4.93 -4.23 23.65
C GLU A 241 6.37 -4.53 24.06
N GLN A 242 7.32 -4.35 23.14
CA GLN A 242 8.73 -4.66 23.33
C GLN A 242 9.62 -3.41 23.34
N THR A 243 9.03 -2.22 23.34
CA THR A 243 9.79 -0.96 23.44
C THR A 243 10.43 -0.78 24.81
N ARG A 244 11.45 0.09 24.90
CA ARG A 244 12.19 0.40 26.14
C ARG A 244 12.92 -0.78 26.81
N ARG A 245 13.13 -1.88 26.05
CA ARG A 245 13.89 -3.06 26.52
C ARG A 245 15.29 -3.16 25.90
N GLY A 246 15.70 -2.10 25.18
CA GLY A 246 17.01 -2.07 24.52
C GLY A 246 17.04 -2.58 23.08
N TYR A 247 16.01 -3.27 22.61
CA TYR A 247 15.98 -3.90 21.28
C TYR A 247 16.18 -2.97 20.11
N GLY A 248 15.65 -1.73 20.20
CA GLY A 248 15.90 -0.71 19.17
C GLY A 248 17.36 -0.30 19.09
N SER A 249 18.06 -0.21 20.23
CA SER A 249 19.49 0.08 20.26
C SER A 249 20.29 -1.09 19.69
N GLU A 250 19.92 -2.31 20.00
CA GLU A 250 20.57 -3.53 19.51
C GLU A 250 20.48 -3.64 17.97
N LEU A 251 19.29 -3.44 17.41
CA LEU A 251 19.09 -3.38 15.95
C LEU A 251 19.89 -2.25 15.29
N LEU A 252 19.93 -1.09 15.92
CA LEU A 252 20.66 0.07 15.38
C LEU A 252 22.18 -0.13 15.44
N GLU A 253 22.70 -0.68 16.54
CA GLU A 253 24.13 -1.04 16.66
C GLU A 253 24.52 -2.11 15.65
N PHE A 254 23.70 -3.14 15.48
CA PHE A 254 23.90 -4.15 14.44
C PHE A 254 23.97 -3.50 13.04
N ALA A 255 23.01 -2.63 12.68
CA ALA A 255 23.02 -1.95 11.39
C ALA A 255 24.26 -1.05 11.21
N CYS A 256 24.64 -0.29 12.24
CA CYS A 256 25.85 0.53 12.23
C CYS A 256 27.11 -0.32 12.04
N ALA A 257 27.23 -1.46 12.75
CA ALA A 257 28.36 -2.35 12.61
C ALA A 257 28.52 -2.86 11.18
N GLU A 258 27.42 -3.28 10.55
CA GLU A 258 27.38 -3.74 9.16
C GLU A 258 27.73 -2.60 8.15
N ILE A 259 27.21 -1.39 8.38
CA ILE A 259 27.51 -0.20 7.58
C ILE A 259 29.01 0.14 7.68
N TYR A 260 29.56 0.13 8.88
CA TYR A 260 30.97 0.45 9.10
C TYR A 260 31.91 -0.64 8.60
N ALA A 261 31.52 -1.92 8.71
CA ALA A 261 32.24 -3.02 8.09
C ALA A 261 32.27 -2.91 6.56
N GLY A 262 31.26 -2.30 5.96
CA GLY A 262 31.22 -1.93 4.53
C GLY A 262 32.14 -0.78 4.14
N GLY A 263 32.86 -0.15 5.11
CA GLY A 263 33.81 0.92 4.88
C GLY A 263 33.26 2.34 5.06
N ALA A 264 31.98 2.49 5.43
CA ALA A 264 31.42 3.80 5.71
C ALA A 264 32.06 4.44 6.96
N ARG A 265 32.35 5.73 6.88
CA ARG A 265 32.89 6.52 8.02
C ARG A 265 31.81 7.10 8.90
N GLU A 266 30.63 7.25 8.36
CA GLU A 266 29.46 7.84 9.01
C GLU A 266 28.24 7.03 8.62
N ALA A 267 27.26 6.92 9.52
CA ALA A 267 25.96 6.35 9.28
C ALA A 267 24.91 7.45 9.39
N TYR A 268 23.90 7.41 8.51
CA TYR A 268 22.85 8.41 8.42
C TYR A 268 21.48 7.79 8.63
N CYS A 269 20.50 8.59 9.07
CA CYS A 269 19.08 8.24 9.01
C CYS A 269 18.24 9.50 8.88
N TRP A 270 16.97 9.32 8.48
CA TRP A 270 15.98 10.39 8.45
C TRP A 270 14.91 10.13 9.50
N VAL A 271 14.63 11.12 10.33
CA VAL A 271 13.63 11.06 11.38
C VAL A 271 12.64 12.22 11.23
N LEU A 272 11.33 11.96 11.40
CA LEU A 272 10.33 13.03 11.37
C LEU A 272 10.62 14.06 12.46
N ALA A 273 10.56 15.35 12.12
CA ALA A 273 10.89 16.44 13.04
C ALA A 273 10.05 16.41 14.32
N ASP A 274 8.78 16.04 14.19
CA ASP A 274 7.82 15.95 15.32
C ASP A 274 7.83 14.60 16.02
N ASN A 275 8.60 13.61 15.54
CA ASN A 275 8.81 12.36 16.27
C ASN A 275 9.85 12.56 17.38
N HIS A 276 9.43 13.22 18.45
CA HIS A 276 10.30 13.55 19.58
C HIS A 276 10.89 12.31 20.26
N VAL A 277 10.15 11.21 20.28
CA VAL A 277 10.58 9.92 20.87
C VAL A 277 11.77 9.35 20.09
N ALA A 278 11.65 9.24 18.78
CA ALA A 278 12.74 8.74 17.94
C ALA A 278 13.96 9.67 17.99
N ARG A 279 13.76 11.00 17.93
CA ARG A 279 14.88 11.98 18.06
C ARG A 279 15.61 11.85 19.39
N ALA A 280 14.88 11.69 20.49
CA ALA A 280 15.48 11.47 21.81
C ALA A 280 16.24 10.13 21.85
N PHE A 281 15.69 9.07 21.27
CA PHE A 281 16.35 7.78 21.14
C PHE A 281 17.67 7.89 20.37
N TYR A 282 17.68 8.46 19.17
CA TYR A 282 18.90 8.61 18.38
C TYR A 282 19.97 9.44 19.10
N ARG A 283 19.59 10.55 19.75
CA ARG A 283 20.53 11.36 20.55
C ARG A 283 21.13 10.56 21.71
N ALA A 284 20.31 9.76 22.41
CA ALA A 284 20.77 8.94 23.54
C ALA A 284 21.82 7.90 23.14
N VAL A 285 21.77 7.43 21.87
CA VAL A 285 22.75 6.46 21.32
C VAL A 285 23.82 7.14 20.45
N GLY A 286 24.05 8.44 20.66
CA GLY A 286 25.20 9.17 20.13
C GLY A 286 25.05 9.70 18.69
N TRP A 287 23.82 9.81 18.18
CA TRP A 287 23.55 10.46 16.90
C TRP A 287 23.33 11.97 17.06
N THR A 288 23.73 12.75 16.07
CA THR A 288 23.61 14.20 16.02
C THR A 288 22.87 14.64 14.76
N GLU A 289 22.14 15.75 14.82
CA GLU A 289 21.50 16.36 13.66
C GLU A 289 22.55 17.00 12.74
N THR A 290 22.44 16.75 11.43
CA THR A 290 23.35 17.34 10.43
C THR A 290 22.93 18.75 10.02
N GLY A 291 21.65 19.09 10.22
CA GLY A 291 21.00 20.31 9.72
C GLY A 291 20.24 20.11 8.42
N GLU A 292 20.46 19.02 7.70
CA GLU A 292 19.73 18.68 6.49
C GLU A 292 18.26 18.36 6.78
N ARG A 293 17.37 18.75 5.86
CA ARG A 293 15.92 18.57 5.97
C ARG A 293 15.33 18.13 4.64
N GLN A 294 14.29 17.30 4.70
CA GLN A 294 13.49 16.90 3.55
C GLN A 294 12.02 16.72 3.93
N SER A 295 11.13 16.78 2.95
CA SER A 295 9.72 16.43 3.16
C SER A 295 9.55 14.91 3.13
N SER A 296 8.73 14.38 4.03
CA SER A 296 8.33 12.97 4.03
C SER A 296 7.55 12.61 2.76
N GLU A 297 7.66 11.37 2.34
CA GLU A 297 6.97 10.82 1.17
C GLU A 297 5.43 10.82 1.33
N TYR A 298 4.93 10.58 2.55
CA TYR A 298 3.50 10.42 2.82
C TYR A 298 2.85 11.72 3.30
N PRO A 299 1.60 12.01 2.83
CA PRO A 299 0.83 13.14 3.33
C PRO A 299 0.63 13.08 4.85
N PRO A 300 0.70 14.23 5.54
CA PRO A 300 0.74 15.62 5.08
C PRO A 300 2.13 16.12 4.67
N HIS A 301 3.08 15.24 4.37
CA HIS A 301 4.46 15.52 4.01
C HIS A 301 5.24 16.27 5.12
N PRO A 302 5.22 15.77 6.36
CA PRO A 302 5.94 16.40 7.45
C PRO A 302 7.43 16.47 7.16
N GLN A 303 8.11 17.42 7.78
CA GLN A 303 9.56 17.56 7.65
C GLN A 303 10.27 16.40 8.34
N SER A 304 11.31 15.89 7.71
CA SER A 304 12.28 14.97 8.30
C SER A 304 13.63 15.68 8.47
N LEU A 305 14.31 15.33 9.54
CA LEU A 305 15.66 15.79 9.88
C LEU A 305 16.63 14.66 9.63
N GLN A 306 17.78 14.97 9.04
CA GLN A 306 18.85 14.00 8.93
C GLN A 306 19.64 13.93 10.22
N MET A 307 19.87 12.70 10.70
CA MET A 307 20.77 12.44 11.82
C MET A 307 21.97 11.62 11.34
N MET A 308 23.09 11.77 12.02
CA MET A 308 24.36 11.16 11.68
C MET A 308 25.07 10.64 12.92
N ARG A 309 25.78 9.52 12.76
CA ARG A 309 26.71 8.98 13.75
C ARG A 309 28.03 8.61 13.08
N ARG A 310 29.13 9.05 13.65
CA ARG A 310 30.47 8.69 13.17
C ARG A 310 30.87 7.29 13.61
N ASN A 311 31.60 6.61 12.74
CA ASN A 311 32.24 5.37 13.08
C ASN A 311 33.29 5.61 14.18
N PRO A 312 33.15 5.04 15.37
CA PRO A 312 34.10 5.25 16.47
C PRO A 312 35.48 4.68 16.17
N HIS A 313 35.60 3.76 15.22
CA HIS A 313 36.85 3.11 14.81
C HIS A 313 37.47 3.73 13.54
N ALA A 314 36.82 4.73 12.94
CA ALA A 314 37.38 5.37 11.75
C ALA A 314 38.62 6.23 12.13
N PRO A 315 39.70 6.17 11.36
CA PRO A 315 40.88 7.01 11.61
C PRO A 315 40.48 8.49 11.57
N ARG A 316 40.91 9.24 12.59
CA ARG A 316 40.72 10.70 12.60
C ARG A 316 41.42 11.28 11.38
N ARG A 317 40.74 12.14 10.61
CA ARG A 317 41.43 12.94 9.59
C ARG A 317 42.51 13.72 10.29
N SER A 318 43.78 13.44 9.99
CA SER A 318 44.86 14.41 10.25
C SER A 318 44.57 15.65 9.39
N LEU A 319 44.32 16.77 10.05
CA LEU A 319 44.21 18.08 9.43
C LEU A 319 45.53 18.45 8.77
#